data_aa8bc65dfbfa63277dd10ed1e56d3878
#
_entry.id   aa8bc65dfbfa63277dd10ed1e56d3878
#
_cell.length_a   1.000
_cell.length_b   1.000
_cell.length_c   1.000
_cell.angle_alpha   90.00
_cell.angle_beta   90.00
_cell.angle_gamma   90.00
#
_symmetry.space_group_name_H-M   'P 1'
#
loop_
_entity.id
_entity.type
_entity.pdbx_description
1 polymer ?
#
loop_
_entity_poly.entity_id
_entity_poly.type
_entity_poly.pdbx_seq_one_letter_code
_entity_poly.pdbx_strand_id
1 'polypeptide(L)'
;MDRRRKNSMKKIIALLLAAVMVMCLFAGCASSGGSKVIKIGVFEPQSGDNGAGGKQEVLGIQYANSVKPTVTIGGEEYKIELDIQDNQSSTDKAVSAAQQLVADKVSVVLGSYGSGVSIAAGTYFANAKIPAIGCSCTNAAVTAGNDYYFRVCFLDPFQGSVMASFAMEEFGAKKAYVLSMLGDDYTVGLAKNFVKAFEAAGGEIVADETFVEGTA
;
A
#
# COMPACT_ATOMS: atom_id res chain seq x y z
N MET A 1 -7.01 33.44 71.32
CA MET A 1 -7.54 34.01 70.04
C MET A 1 -6.89 33.44 68.76
N ASP A 2 -5.78 32.70 68.86
CA ASP A 2 -4.96 32.26 67.70
C ASP A 2 -5.43 30.97 67.01
N ARG A 3 -6.03 30.01 67.76
CA ARG A 3 -6.44 28.70 67.17
C ARG A 3 -7.62 28.78 66.16
N ARG A 4 -8.55 29.72 66.37
CA ARG A 4 -9.71 29.95 65.50
C ARG A 4 -9.29 30.57 64.16
N ARG A 5 -8.32 31.46 64.18
CA ARG A 5 -7.78 32.15 62.99
C ARG A 5 -6.99 31.16 62.09
N LYS A 6 -6.21 30.24 62.68
CA LYS A 6 -5.46 29.19 61.96
C LYS A 6 -6.36 28.16 61.29
N ASN A 7 -7.51 27.80 61.93
CA ASN A 7 -8.47 26.88 61.32
C ASN A 7 -9.28 27.50 60.16
N SER A 8 -9.55 28.81 60.24
CA SER A 8 -10.22 29.56 59.19
C SER A 8 -9.32 29.66 57.94
N MET A 9 -8.02 29.97 58.12
CA MET A 9 -7.05 30.01 57.04
C MET A 9 -6.88 28.66 56.32
N LYS A 10 -6.84 27.55 57.07
CA LYS A 10 -6.77 26.19 56.46
C LYS A 10 -8.00 25.87 55.62
N LYS A 11 -9.19 26.28 56.04
CA LYS A 11 -10.43 26.11 55.30
C LYS A 11 -10.45 26.93 54.00
N ILE A 12 -9.96 28.16 54.05
CA ILE A 12 -9.86 29.03 52.87
C ILE A 12 -8.85 28.49 51.88
N ILE A 13 -7.70 28.01 52.33
CA ILE A 13 -6.67 27.38 51.46
C ILE A 13 -7.21 26.10 50.83
N ALA A 14 -7.94 25.26 51.60
CA ALA A 14 -8.55 24.05 51.06
C ALA A 14 -9.64 24.36 50.00
N LEU A 15 -10.44 25.41 50.21
CA LEU A 15 -11.44 25.88 49.23
C LEU A 15 -10.79 26.44 47.97
N LEU A 16 -9.70 27.18 48.08
CA LEU A 16 -8.95 27.69 46.94
C LEU A 16 -8.30 26.56 46.14
N LEU A 17 -7.72 25.55 46.79
CA LEU A 17 -7.17 24.37 46.14
C LEU A 17 -8.25 23.55 45.43
N ALA A 18 -9.42 23.38 46.04
CA ALA A 18 -10.55 22.71 45.40
C ALA A 18 -11.06 23.47 44.16
N ALA A 19 -11.14 24.81 44.24
CA ALA A 19 -11.54 25.66 43.13
C ALA A 19 -10.52 25.61 41.97
N VAL A 20 -9.23 25.55 42.27
CA VAL A 20 -8.17 25.37 41.25
C VAL A 20 -8.25 23.99 40.61
N MET A 21 -8.49 22.91 41.38
CA MET A 21 -8.69 21.57 40.83
C MET A 21 -9.92 21.49 39.92
N VAL A 22 -11.03 22.14 40.29
CA VAL A 22 -12.23 22.19 39.44
C VAL A 22 -11.98 23.01 38.17
N MET A 23 -11.26 24.13 38.24
CA MET A 23 -10.85 24.88 37.04
C MET A 23 -9.92 24.08 36.10
N CYS A 24 -9.00 23.27 36.65
CA CYS A 24 -8.15 22.38 35.83
C CYS A 24 -8.97 21.29 35.14
N LEU A 25 -10.07 20.82 35.72
CA LEU A 25 -10.97 19.84 35.10
C LEU A 25 -11.76 20.44 33.91
N PHE A 26 -12.08 21.72 33.95
CA PHE A 26 -12.75 22.42 32.83
C PHE A 26 -11.78 22.92 31.75
N ALA A 27 -10.51 23.14 32.06
CA ALA A 27 -9.49 23.52 31.09
C ALA A 27 -9.06 22.32 30.18
N GLY A 28 -9.35 21.07 30.58
CA GLY A 28 -9.03 19.88 29.84
C GLY A 28 -9.95 19.58 28.65
N CYS A 29 -11.04 20.33 28.46
CA CYS A 29 -12.00 20.15 27.35
C CYS A 29 -11.95 21.29 26.30
N ALA A 30 -10.90 22.11 26.28
CA ALA A 30 -10.61 22.82 25.03
C ALA A 30 -10.19 21.77 24.03
N SER A 31 -11.13 21.29 23.18
CA SER A 31 -10.83 20.45 22.04
C SER A 31 -9.74 21.20 21.26
N SER A 32 -8.50 20.70 21.37
CA SER A 32 -7.50 21.03 20.37
C SER A 32 -8.17 20.65 19.05
N GLY A 33 -8.53 21.62 18.26
CA GLY A 33 -8.97 21.42 16.87
C GLY A 33 -7.78 20.88 16.08
N GLY A 34 -7.36 19.66 16.43
CA GLY A 34 -6.41 18.89 15.64
C GLY A 34 -7.04 18.73 14.27
N SER A 35 -6.33 19.11 13.21
CA SER A 35 -6.78 18.88 11.85
C SER A 35 -7.17 17.41 11.74
N LYS A 36 -8.40 17.15 11.28
CA LYS A 36 -8.84 15.78 10.99
C LYS A 36 -7.89 15.22 9.94
N VAL A 37 -7.41 14.01 10.15
CA VAL A 37 -6.40 13.38 9.30
C VAL A 37 -6.95 12.08 8.75
N ILE A 38 -6.73 11.85 7.46
CA ILE A 38 -6.86 10.56 6.80
C ILE A 38 -5.46 10.09 6.44
N LYS A 39 -5.07 8.94 6.97
CA LYS A 39 -3.82 8.30 6.60
C LYS A 39 -4.04 7.40 5.39
N ILE A 40 -3.21 7.58 4.37
CA ILE A 40 -3.11 6.71 3.19
C ILE A 40 -1.80 5.95 3.30
N GLY A 41 -1.87 4.63 3.37
CA GLY A 41 -0.70 3.76 3.31
C GLY A 41 -0.12 3.75 1.89
N VAL A 42 1.18 3.82 1.78
CA VAL A 42 1.93 3.65 0.53
C VAL A 42 2.80 2.42 0.69
N PHE A 43 2.45 1.36 -0.01
CA PHE A 43 3.07 0.04 0.09
C PHE A 43 3.86 -0.24 -1.18
N GLU A 44 5.10 0.25 -1.25
CA GLU A 44 5.91 0.20 -2.47
C GLU A 44 7.35 -0.24 -2.18
N PRO A 45 8.02 -0.94 -3.12
CA PRO A 45 9.44 -1.18 -2.99
C PRO A 45 10.20 0.12 -3.23
N GLN A 46 10.93 0.60 -2.23
CA GLN A 46 11.88 1.69 -2.37
C GLN A 46 13.31 1.19 -2.42
N SER A 47 13.49 -0.11 -2.19
CA SER A 47 14.77 -0.83 -2.25
C SER A 47 14.54 -2.24 -2.82
N GLY A 48 15.63 -3.01 -2.98
CA GLY A 48 15.59 -4.30 -3.66
C GLY A 48 15.43 -4.15 -5.17
N ASP A 49 15.16 -5.26 -5.85
CA ASP A 49 15.24 -5.37 -7.32
C ASP A 49 14.27 -4.47 -8.07
N ASN A 50 13.07 -4.32 -7.53
CA ASN A 50 12.02 -3.45 -8.07
C ASN A 50 12.04 -2.02 -7.50
N GLY A 51 13.07 -1.67 -6.69
CA GLY A 51 13.13 -0.38 -6.02
C GLY A 51 13.13 0.83 -6.94
N ALA A 52 13.65 0.69 -8.16
CA ALA A 52 13.62 1.78 -9.16
C ALA A 52 12.19 2.09 -9.61
N GLY A 53 11.39 1.06 -9.92
CA GLY A 53 9.99 1.19 -10.33
C GLY A 53 9.12 1.71 -9.18
N GLY A 54 9.21 1.10 -8.00
CA GLY A 54 8.43 1.52 -6.84
C GLY A 54 8.69 2.95 -6.41
N LYS A 55 9.93 3.46 -6.51
CA LYS A 55 10.23 4.87 -6.28
C LYS A 55 9.47 5.81 -7.23
N GLN A 56 9.27 5.42 -8.48
CA GLN A 56 8.49 6.23 -9.43
C GLN A 56 7.01 6.26 -9.02
N GLU A 57 6.46 5.15 -8.55
CA GLU A 57 5.09 5.12 -8.03
C GLU A 57 4.95 5.99 -6.77
N VAL A 58 5.89 5.89 -5.84
CA VAL A 58 5.93 6.76 -4.65
C VAL A 58 5.97 8.24 -5.03
N LEU A 59 6.79 8.63 -6.01
CA LEU A 59 6.84 10.02 -6.50
C LEU A 59 5.49 10.46 -7.08
N GLY A 60 4.81 9.60 -7.84
CA GLY A 60 3.47 9.87 -8.36
C GLY A 60 2.44 10.09 -7.23
N ILE A 61 2.45 9.24 -6.21
CA ILE A 61 1.58 9.36 -5.04
C ILE A 61 1.86 10.64 -4.26
N GLN A 62 3.14 10.96 -4.02
CA GLN A 62 3.55 12.19 -3.34
C GLN A 62 3.15 13.44 -4.14
N TYR A 63 3.32 13.41 -5.46
CA TYR A 63 2.88 14.49 -6.32
C TYR A 63 1.37 14.69 -6.24
N ALA A 64 0.57 13.62 -6.35
CA ALA A 64 -0.88 13.71 -6.22
C ALA A 64 -1.30 14.31 -4.87
N ASN A 65 -0.65 13.90 -3.77
CA ASN A 65 -0.89 14.47 -2.44
C ASN A 65 -0.48 15.95 -2.35
N SER A 66 0.59 16.35 -3.02
CA SER A 66 1.02 17.76 -3.06
C SER A 66 0.03 18.66 -3.79
N VAL A 67 -0.61 18.13 -4.83
CA VAL A 67 -1.64 18.85 -5.61
C VAL A 67 -2.98 18.90 -4.86
N LYS A 68 -3.32 17.82 -4.14
CA LYS A 68 -4.58 17.73 -3.39
C LYS A 68 -4.33 17.17 -1.99
N PRO A 69 -3.83 18.03 -1.05
CA PRO A 69 -3.42 17.59 0.29
C PRO A 69 -4.60 17.39 1.25
N THR A 70 -5.82 17.74 0.83
CA THR A 70 -7.02 17.62 1.67
C THR A 70 -8.18 17.01 0.89
N VAL A 71 -9.14 16.45 1.63
CA VAL A 71 -10.40 15.92 1.10
C VAL A 71 -11.56 16.33 2.00
N THR A 72 -12.71 16.66 1.41
CA THR A 72 -13.93 16.98 2.15
C THR A 72 -14.83 15.75 2.22
N ILE A 73 -15.16 15.31 3.43
CA ILE A 73 -16.06 14.20 3.69
C ILE A 73 -17.16 14.65 4.66
N GLY A 74 -18.42 14.50 4.25
CA GLY A 74 -19.56 14.92 5.08
C GLY A 74 -19.58 16.41 5.43
N GLY A 75 -18.98 17.26 4.57
CA GLY A 75 -18.85 18.72 4.80
C GLY A 75 -17.66 19.13 5.67
N GLU A 76 -16.83 18.18 6.10
CA GLU A 76 -15.66 18.43 6.92
C GLU A 76 -14.38 18.18 6.11
N GLU A 77 -13.39 19.06 6.28
CA GLU A 77 -12.08 18.93 5.64
C GLU A 77 -11.15 18.05 6.45
N TYR A 78 -10.50 17.11 5.77
CA TYR A 78 -9.49 16.21 6.30
C TYR A 78 -8.17 16.43 5.57
N LYS A 79 -7.07 16.55 6.31
CA LYS A 79 -5.72 16.50 5.77
C LYS A 79 -5.37 15.08 5.37
N ILE A 80 -4.72 14.90 4.23
CA ILE A 80 -4.18 13.60 3.80
C ILE A 80 -2.72 13.50 4.28
N GLU A 81 -2.40 12.42 4.98
CA GLU A 81 -1.05 12.07 5.38
C GLU A 81 -0.68 10.72 4.76
N LEU A 82 0.53 10.65 4.17
CA LEU A 82 1.07 9.44 3.58
C LEU A 82 1.92 8.70 4.60
N ASP A 83 1.63 7.41 4.79
CA ASP A 83 2.42 6.48 5.57
C ASP A 83 3.12 5.54 4.59
N ILE A 84 4.43 5.73 4.38
CA ILE A 84 5.19 5.08 3.32
C ILE A 84 6.01 3.94 3.92
N GLN A 85 5.71 2.70 3.52
CA GLN A 85 6.40 1.49 3.96
C GLN A 85 7.10 0.82 2.78
N ASP A 86 8.41 0.60 2.92
CA ASP A 86 9.24 -0.08 1.95
C ASP A 86 9.10 -1.61 2.10
N ASN A 87 8.55 -2.29 1.10
CA ASN A 87 8.46 -3.75 1.09
C ASN A 87 9.74 -4.44 0.54
N GLN A 88 10.73 -3.66 0.13
CA GLN A 88 12.07 -4.11 -0.29
C GLN A 88 12.08 -5.15 -1.43
N SER A 89 11.03 -5.21 -2.25
CA SER A 89 10.83 -6.23 -3.29
C SER A 89 10.80 -7.68 -2.74
N SER A 90 10.62 -7.86 -1.45
CA SER A 90 10.68 -9.16 -0.75
C SER A 90 9.33 -9.53 -0.16
N THR A 91 8.85 -10.74 -0.40
CA THR A 91 7.59 -11.24 0.16
C THR A 91 7.59 -11.27 1.69
N ASP A 92 8.70 -11.59 2.32
CA ASP A 92 8.83 -11.56 3.79
C ASP A 92 8.74 -10.13 4.35
N LYS A 93 9.38 -9.17 3.67
CA LYS A 93 9.32 -7.76 4.06
C LYS A 93 7.97 -7.13 3.74
N ALA A 94 7.31 -7.58 2.68
CA ALA A 94 5.96 -7.19 2.33
C ALA A 94 4.97 -7.48 3.47
N VAL A 95 5.08 -8.67 4.09
CA VAL A 95 4.26 -9.02 5.25
C VAL A 95 4.48 -8.04 6.40
N SER A 96 5.74 -7.74 6.73
CA SER A 96 6.07 -6.80 7.81
C SER A 96 5.57 -5.38 7.53
N ALA A 97 5.75 -4.89 6.30
CA ALA A 97 5.28 -3.58 5.86
C ALA A 97 3.73 -3.49 5.91
N ALA A 98 3.03 -4.54 5.46
CA ALA A 98 1.57 -4.60 5.54
C ALA A 98 1.06 -4.58 6.99
N GLN A 99 1.69 -5.35 7.88
CA GLN A 99 1.36 -5.35 9.31
C GLN A 99 1.58 -3.97 9.95
N GLN A 100 2.62 -3.25 9.55
CA GLN A 100 2.89 -1.89 10.03
C GLN A 100 1.77 -0.94 9.59
N LEU A 101 1.40 -0.92 8.31
CA LEU A 101 0.30 -0.08 7.80
C LEU A 101 -1.03 -0.37 8.50
N VAL A 102 -1.31 -1.66 8.78
CA VAL A 102 -2.50 -2.06 9.56
C VAL A 102 -2.43 -1.51 11.00
N ALA A 103 -1.27 -1.62 11.66
CA ALA A 103 -1.07 -1.10 13.00
C ALA A 103 -1.20 0.44 13.08
N ASP A 104 -0.75 1.14 12.04
CA ASP A 104 -0.83 2.60 11.91
C ASP A 104 -2.23 3.08 11.50
N LYS A 105 -3.17 2.13 11.27
CA LYS A 105 -4.59 2.37 11.00
C LYS A 105 -4.81 3.25 9.76
N VAL A 106 -4.11 2.94 8.68
CA VAL A 106 -4.35 3.61 7.40
C VAL A 106 -5.76 3.30 6.88
N SER A 107 -6.36 4.24 6.19
CA SER A 107 -7.74 4.12 5.67
C SER A 107 -7.81 3.36 4.35
N VAL A 108 -6.76 3.42 3.57
CA VAL A 108 -6.58 2.77 2.27
C VAL A 108 -5.10 2.59 2.01
N VAL A 109 -4.74 1.59 1.22
CA VAL A 109 -3.35 1.34 0.79
C VAL A 109 -3.24 1.55 -0.72
N LEU A 110 -2.20 2.25 -1.17
CA LEU A 110 -1.78 2.35 -2.57
C LEU A 110 -0.51 1.53 -2.77
N GLY A 111 -0.46 0.75 -3.84
CA GLY A 111 0.67 -0.14 -4.15
C GLY A 111 0.23 -1.60 -4.31
N SER A 112 1.12 -2.45 -4.78
CA SER A 112 2.56 -2.29 -4.92
C SER A 112 3.00 -2.43 -6.38
N TYR A 113 4.22 -1.95 -6.66
CA TYR A 113 4.99 -2.40 -7.80
C TYR A 113 5.51 -3.81 -7.52
N GLY A 114 5.00 -4.79 -8.24
CA GLY A 114 5.34 -6.19 -8.03
C GLY A 114 4.17 -7.04 -7.54
N SER A 115 3.88 -8.11 -8.29
CA SER A 115 2.74 -8.98 -8.02
C SER A 115 2.95 -9.86 -6.79
N GLY A 116 4.13 -10.46 -6.61
CA GLY A 116 4.43 -11.36 -5.50
C GLY A 116 4.29 -10.69 -4.14
N VAL A 117 4.82 -9.47 -3.97
CA VAL A 117 4.68 -8.68 -2.72
C VAL A 117 3.22 -8.27 -2.47
N SER A 118 2.46 -7.97 -3.53
CA SER A 118 1.04 -7.65 -3.43
C SER A 118 0.21 -8.85 -3.00
N ILE A 119 0.49 -10.03 -3.53
CA ILE A 119 -0.16 -11.30 -3.13
C ILE A 119 0.15 -11.60 -1.67
N ALA A 120 1.42 -11.52 -1.26
CA ALA A 120 1.84 -11.80 0.12
C ALA A 120 1.18 -10.86 1.14
N ALA A 121 1.03 -9.59 0.81
CA ALA A 121 0.42 -8.57 1.68
C ALA A 121 -1.12 -8.61 1.69
N GLY A 122 -1.74 -9.06 0.60
CA GLY A 122 -3.17 -8.93 0.35
C GLY A 122 -4.06 -9.49 1.44
N THR A 123 -3.70 -10.64 2.04
CA THR A 123 -4.44 -11.26 3.13
C THR A 123 -4.46 -10.39 4.39
N TYR A 124 -3.40 -9.65 4.69
CA TYR A 124 -3.31 -8.77 5.86
C TYR A 124 -4.26 -7.58 5.72
N PHE A 125 -4.31 -6.97 4.55
CA PHE A 125 -5.23 -5.88 4.25
C PHE A 125 -6.69 -6.35 4.29
N ALA A 126 -6.99 -7.50 3.68
CA ALA A 126 -8.33 -8.09 3.69
C ALA A 126 -8.82 -8.40 5.11
N ASN A 127 -7.98 -9.03 5.95
CA ASN A 127 -8.32 -9.34 7.34
C ASN A 127 -8.57 -8.07 8.18
N ALA A 128 -7.83 -7.01 7.90
CA ALA A 128 -8.01 -5.71 8.53
C ALA A 128 -9.16 -4.89 7.93
N LYS A 129 -9.78 -5.36 6.83
CA LYS A 129 -10.80 -4.64 6.04
C LYS A 129 -10.32 -3.29 5.54
N ILE A 130 -9.06 -3.20 5.17
CA ILE A 130 -8.44 -2.02 4.59
C ILE A 130 -8.36 -2.23 3.07
N PRO A 131 -9.03 -1.40 2.24
CA PRO A 131 -8.91 -1.50 0.79
C PRO A 131 -7.47 -1.23 0.34
N ALA A 132 -6.96 -2.06 -0.57
CA ALA A 132 -5.70 -1.84 -1.24
C ALA A 132 -5.92 -1.65 -2.75
N ILE A 133 -5.18 -0.72 -3.37
CA ILE A 133 -5.27 -0.41 -4.79
C ILE A 133 -3.89 -0.56 -5.41
N GLY A 134 -3.72 -1.64 -6.16
CA GLY A 134 -2.48 -1.92 -6.89
C GLY A 134 -2.26 -0.97 -8.06
N CYS A 135 -1.08 -0.39 -8.15
CA CYS A 135 -0.72 0.56 -9.20
C CYS A 135 -0.31 -0.17 -10.47
N SER A 136 0.57 -1.17 -10.38
CA SER A 136 1.11 -1.90 -11.53
C SER A 136 1.25 -3.43 -11.34
N CYS A 137 0.70 -4.00 -10.28
CA CYS A 137 0.71 -5.45 -10.02
C CYS A 137 -0.28 -6.18 -10.92
N THR A 138 0.18 -6.69 -12.05
CA THR A 138 -0.64 -7.20 -13.17
C THR A 138 -1.10 -8.64 -13.04
N ASN A 139 -0.47 -9.46 -12.17
CA ASN A 139 -0.86 -10.85 -11.98
C ASN A 139 -2.30 -10.98 -11.48
N ALA A 140 -3.09 -11.83 -12.11
CA ALA A 140 -4.50 -12.03 -11.76
C ALA A 140 -4.70 -12.47 -10.29
N ALA A 141 -3.74 -13.20 -9.72
CA ALA A 141 -3.82 -13.71 -8.34
C ALA A 141 -3.85 -12.60 -7.27
N VAL A 142 -3.38 -11.39 -7.58
CA VAL A 142 -3.41 -10.26 -6.64
C VAL A 142 -4.81 -9.93 -6.14
N THR A 143 -5.80 -10.00 -7.04
CA THR A 143 -7.20 -9.68 -6.70
C THR A 143 -8.12 -10.90 -6.70
N ALA A 144 -7.64 -12.07 -7.17
CA ALA A 144 -8.46 -13.27 -7.21
C ALA A 144 -8.81 -13.73 -5.77
N GLY A 145 -10.13 -13.76 -5.47
CA GLY A 145 -10.61 -14.18 -4.15
C GLY A 145 -10.31 -13.19 -3.02
N ASN A 146 -9.94 -11.95 -3.33
CA ASN A 146 -9.68 -10.91 -2.34
C ASN A 146 -10.57 -9.67 -2.61
N ASP A 147 -11.63 -9.53 -1.82
CA ASP A 147 -12.62 -8.45 -1.96
C ASP A 147 -12.09 -7.08 -1.52
N TYR A 148 -10.90 -7.03 -0.95
CA TYR A 148 -10.25 -5.80 -0.47
C TYR A 148 -9.06 -5.37 -1.32
N TYR A 149 -8.68 -6.12 -2.37
CA TYR A 149 -7.60 -5.72 -3.26
C TYR A 149 -8.15 -5.37 -4.65
N PHE A 150 -7.94 -4.14 -5.05
CA PHE A 150 -8.32 -3.57 -6.33
C PHE A 150 -7.06 -3.25 -7.14
N ARG A 151 -7.22 -2.90 -8.41
CA ARG A 151 -6.11 -2.42 -9.25
C ARG A 151 -6.57 -1.41 -10.28
N VAL A 152 -5.64 -0.59 -10.75
CA VAL A 152 -5.85 0.36 -11.85
C VAL A 152 -5.07 -0.01 -13.11
N CYS A 153 -4.24 -1.05 -13.06
CA CYS A 153 -3.50 -1.58 -14.20
C CYS A 153 -4.26 -2.72 -14.90
N PHE A 154 -3.81 -3.07 -16.10
CA PHE A 154 -4.28 -4.24 -16.84
C PHE A 154 -3.81 -5.56 -16.21
N LEU A 155 -4.27 -6.68 -16.77
CA LEU A 155 -3.94 -8.03 -16.30
C LEU A 155 -2.94 -8.73 -17.22
N ASP A 156 -2.14 -9.65 -16.70
CA ASP A 156 -1.21 -10.48 -17.46
C ASP A 156 -1.83 -11.24 -18.65
N PRO A 157 -3.07 -11.77 -18.58
CA PRO A 157 -3.70 -12.36 -19.75
C PRO A 157 -3.83 -11.40 -20.93
N PHE A 158 -4.17 -10.15 -20.67
CA PHE A 158 -4.21 -9.11 -21.72
C PHE A 158 -2.79 -8.77 -22.21
N GLN A 159 -1.86 -8.55 -21.29
CA GLN A 159 -0.47 -8.26 -21.62
C GLN A 159 0.17 -9.36 -22.45
N GLY A 160 0.02 -10.64 -22.05
CA GLY A 160 0.52 -11.78 -22.80
C GLY A 160 -0.05 -11.88 -24.20
N SER A 161 -1.36 -11.61 -24.37
CA SER A 161 -2.00 -11.59 -25.70
C SER A 161 -1.46 -10.47 -26.57
N VAL A 162 -1.30 -9.26 -26.02
CA VAL A 162 -0.73 -8.12 -26.76
C VAL A 162 0.70 -8.40 -27.18
N MET A 163 1.52 -8.97 -26.30
CA MET A 163 2.91 -9.33 -26.62
C MET A 163 2.98 -10.39 -27.73
N ALA A 164 2.11 -11.39 -27.69
CA ALA A 164 2.06 -12.43 -28.73
C ALA A 164 1.64 -11.85 -30.10
N SER A 165 0.57 -11.04 -30.14
CA SER A 165 0.13 -10.35 -31.35
C SER A 165 1.23 -9.44 -31.90
N PHE A 166 1.85 -8.64 -31.06
CA PHE A 166 2.93 -7.74 -31.45
C PHE A 166 4.13 -8.51 -32.07
N ALA A 167 4.53 -9.59 -31.41
CA ALA A 167 5.62 -10.44 -31.96
C ALA A 167 5.30 -11.00 -33.34
N MET A 168 4.07 -11.46 -33.57
CA MET A 168 3.65 -12.05 -34.84
C MET A 168 3.38 -11.00 -35.92
N GLU A 169 2.71 -9.91 -35.60
CA GLU A 169 2.27 -8.89 -36.56
C GLU A 169 3.43 -7.99 -36.98
N GLU A 170 4.23 -7.50 -36.03
CA GLU A 170 5.30 -6.55 -36.32
C GLU A 170 6.62 -7.25 -36.75
N PHE A 171 6.92 -8.42 -36.19
CA PHE A 171 8.16 -9.12 -36.48
C PHE A 171 7.96 -10.38 -37.33
N GLY A 172 6.75 -10.78 -37.67
CA GLY A 172 6.45 -12.01 -38.39
C GLY A 172 6.92 -13.27 -37.63
N ALA A 173 7.03 -13.19 -36.29
CA ALA A 173 7.57 -14.25 -35.45
C ALA A 173 6.74 -15.54 -35.60
N LYS A 174 7.40 -16.67 -35.87
CA LYS A 174 6.79 -18.01 -35.93
C LYS A 174 7.24 -18.87 -34.75
N LYS A 175 8.37 -18.52 -34.14
CA LYS A 175 8.98 -19.23 -33.02
C LYS A 175 9.36 -18.25 -31.92
N ALA A 176 9.20 -18.67 -30.68
CA ALA A 176 9.60 -17.89 -29.53
C ALA A 176 10.36 -18.77 -28.52
N TYR A 177 11.37 -18.18 -27.91
CA TYR A 177 12.02 -18.66 -26.69
C TYR A 177 11.51 -17.86 -25.53
N VAL A 178 11.06 -18.52 -24.47
CA VAL A 178 10.53 -17.89 -23.27
C VAL A 178 11.50 -18.11 -22.11
N LEU A 179 11.82 -17.05 -21.38
CA LEU A 179 12.67 -17.10 -20.22
C LEU A 179 12.01 -16.30 -19.09
N SER A 180 11.74 -16.94 -17.95
CA SER A 180 11.12 -16.31 -16.77
C SER A 180 11.97 -16.52 -15.53
N MET A 181 11.82 -15.66 -14.53
CA MET A 181 12.52 -15.79 -13.26
C MET A 181 11.79 -16.81 -12.36
N LEU A 182 12.54 -17.83 -11.91
CA LEU A 182 12.00 -18.88 -11.04
C LEU A 182 11.53 -18.26 -9.70
N GLY A 183 10.28 -18.51 -9.34
CA GLY A 183 9.69 -18.05 -8.07
C GLY A 183 9.18 -16.62 -8.09
N ASP A 184 9.28 -15.90 -9.23
CA ASP A 184 8.65 -14.58 -9.37
C ASP A 184 7.25 -14.71 -9.99
N ASP A 185 6.22 -14.37 -9.20
CA ASP A 185 4.81 -14.50 -9.59
C ASP A 185 4.45 -13.69 -10.86
N TYR A 186 5.11 -12.55 -11.07
CA TYR A 186 4.86 -11.73 -12.24
C TYR A 186 5.40 -12.36 -13.52
N THR A 187 6.70 -12.64 -13.58
CA THR A 187 7.33 -13.15 -14.81
C THR A 187 6.82 -14.53 -15.19
N VAL A 188 6.62 -15.43 -14.21
CA VAL A 188 6.03 -16.76 -14.44
C VAL A 188 4.59 -16.65 -14.93
N GLY A 189 3.78 -15.78 -14.33
CA GLY A 189 2.40 -15.55 -14.72
C GLY A 189 2.29 -14.97 -16.13
N LEU A 190 3.10 -13.97 -16.46
CA LEU A 190 3.12 -13.33 -17.77
C LEU A 190 3.63 -14.30 -18.85
N ALA A 191 4.73 -15.02 -18.61
CA ALA A 191 5.26 -16.02 -19.51
C ALA A 191 4.20 -17.06 -19.91
N LYS A 192 3.49 -17.61 -18.92
CA LYS A 192 2.41 -18.57 -19.16
C LYS A 192 1.28 -18.00 -20.03
N ASN A 193 0.90 -16.74 -19.84
CA ASN A 193 -0.13 -16.09 -20.64
C ASN A 193 0.37 -15.78 -22.07
N PHE A 194 1.64 -15.38 -22.22
CA PHE A 194 2.27 -15.22 -23.54
C PHE A 194 2.31 -16.54 -24.32
N VAL A 195 2.84 -17.61 -23.72
CA VAL A 195 2.90 -18.96 -24.33
C VAL A 195 1.53 -19.36 -24.84
N LYS A 196 0.52 -19.29 -23.97
CA LYS A 196 -0.85 -19.65 -24.34
C LYS A 196 -1.37 -18.84 -25.53
N ALA A 197 -1.13 -17.54 -25.57
CA ALA A 197 -1.60 -16.67 -26.64
C ALA A 197 -0.82 -16.90 -27.95
N PHE A 198 0.49 -17.08 -27.87
CA PHE A 198 1.36 -17.28 -29.01
C PHE A 198 1.07 -18.62 -29.73
N GLU A 199 0.90 -19.69 -28.95
CA GLU A 199 0.52 -21.03 -29.51
C GLU A 199 -0.91 -21.00 -30.09
N ALA A 200 -1.86 -20.35 -29.42
CA ALA A 200 -3.23 -20.19 -29.91
C ALA A 200 -3.28 -19.46 -31.27
N ALA A 201 -2.33 -18.57 -31.53
CA ALA A 201 -2.19 -17.84 -32.78
C ALA A 201 -1.35 -18.60 -33.84
N GLY A 202 -0.92 -19.84 -33.54
CA GLY A 202 -0.18 -20.71 -34.45
C GLY A 202 1.34 -20.57 -34.40
N GLY A 203 1.87 -19.93 -33.36
CA GLY A 203 3.31 -19.88 -33.08
C GLY A 203 3.82 -21.16 -32.39
N GLU A 204 5.14 -21.38 -32.47
CA GLU A 204 5.85 -22.49 -31.83
C GLU A 204 6.71 -21.96 -30.69
N ILE A 205 6.57 -22.51 -29.47
CA ILE A 205 7.48 -22.26 -28.36
C ILE A 205 8.64 -23.26 -28.46
N VAL A 206 9.82 -22.78 -28.80
CA VAL A 206 11.01 -23.62 -28.96
C VAL A 206 11.67 -24.00 -27.64
N ALA A 207 11.50 -23.17 -26.61
CA ALA A 207 11.87 -23.48 -25.24
C ALA A 207 11.13 -22.53 -24.27
N ASP A 208 10.82 -23.03 -23.08
CA ASP A 208 10.25 -22.27 -21.94
C ASP A 208 11.08 -22.63 -20.70
N GLU A 209 12.00 -21.74 -20.38
CA GLU A 209 13.05 -21.97 -19.39
C GLU A 209 12.95 -20.95 -18.26
N THR A 210 13.57 -21.29 -17.13
CA THR A 210 13.65 -20.40 -15.98
C THR A 210 15.09 -20.12 -15.60
N PHE A 211 15.33 -18.93 -15.06
CA PHE A 211 16.60 -18.58 -14.43
C PHE A 211 16.38 -18.25 -12.94
N VAL A 212 17.44 -18.39 -12.16
CA VAL A 212 17.46 -17.95 -10.78
C VAL A 212 18.10 -16.57 -10.72
N GLU A 213 17.52 -15.68 -9.94
CA GLU A 213 18.04 -14.33 -9.74
C GLU A 213 19.53 -14.36 -9.35
N GLY A 214 20.32 -13.45 -9.92
CA GLY A 214 21.77 -13.36 -9.66
C GLY A 214 22.63 -14.45 -10.31
N THR A 215 22.08 -15.28 -11.20
CA THR A 215 22.83 -16.34 -11.91
C THR A 215 23.22 -16.00 -13.35
N ALA A 216 23.04 -14.75 -13.76
CA ALA A 216 23.38 -14.27 -15.10
C ALA A 216 24.83 -13.79 -15.20
#